data_5f1fb0af1b8fa2d2d0e4a20636a00070
#
_entry.id   5f1fb0af1b8fa2d2d0e4a20636a00070
#
_cell.length_a   1.000
_cell.length_b   1.000
_cell.length_c   1.000
_cell.angle_alpha   90.00
_cell.angle_beta   90.00
_cell.angle_gamma   90.00
#
_symmetry.space_group_name_H-M   'P 1'
#
loop_
_entity.id
_entity.type
_entity.pdbx_description
1 polymer ?
#
loop_
_entity_poly.entity_id
_entity_poly.type
_entity_poly.pdbx_seq_one_letter_code
_entity_poly.pdbx_strand_id
1 'polypeptide(L)'
;MSFHFSKHLLRRTSVAFIAATCLTAGSLAATTDAVASTSQRGLSSGTRFFVPPPSTGAPAQIGQLLKSRDVKDAALLTEMEATPRAVWFNSGTPAQVQQQVRQTMVEAALEGAVPALVAYDIPGRDCAQYSAGGALDEAAYDAWIAGFAQGIGKQKAIVILEPDALGNMPSDCGLSTSVYPFTDAERIAEIQYAVGALEQDPGVSVYLDGTNSDWQSVGTITQRLLEANVQDAQGFFINVSDYQPNAELTDYGTWISDCIAMVTDKSNADYNNPAACASQYYPATQSDFSTWGLTTAWYAQNMGDAVATTHFVVDSSRNGLGPNEMQEYAASPYDQSSSVISTLVSGNWCNPTGRGLGTRPTADTGVPLLDAYLWVKTPGQSDGQCDAAGGVRAWDYTAYTQPSWPATASAQSLFDPLWGIDDPAAGAWFPQQALQLAQLAAPALPGL
;
A
#
# COMPACT_ATOMS: atom_id res chain seq x y z
N MET A 1 60.64 -40.37 10.54
CA MET A 1 60.25 -41.68 9.92
C MET A 1 59.44 -41.34 8.69
N SER A 2 60.01 -41.11 7.59
CA SER A 2 60.66 -41.83 6.49
C SER A 2 59.88 -43.02 6.01
N PHE A 3 59.52 -42.97 4.73
CA PHE A 3 59.63 -43.89 3.61
C PHE A 3 58.45 -43.66 2.66
N HIS A 4 58.59 -43.18 1.48
CA HIS A 4 59.34 -43.45 0.27
C HIS A 4 58.73 -44.54 -0.64
N PHE A 5 58.60 -44.11 -1.95
CA PHE A 5 58.75 -44.83 -3.25
C PHE A 5 57.50 -45.60 -3.75
N SER A 6 57.24 -45.75 -5.04
CA SER A 6 57.92 -45.48 -6.30
C SER A 6 57.01 -45.67 -7.52
N LYS A 7 57.32 -44.92 -8.56
CA LYS A 7 57.18 -45.03 -10.01
C LYS A 7 56.94 -46.40 -10.66
N HIS A 8 56.23 -46.36 -11.83
CA HIS A 8 56.60 -46.88 -13.16
C HIS A 8 55.47 -46.57 -14.16
N LEU A 9 55.58 -45.86 -15.17
CA LEU A 9 56.21 -45.69 -16.50
C LEU A 9 56.08 -46.95 -17.40
N LEU A 10 55.47 -46.76 -18.60
CA LEU A 10 55.79 -47.28 -19.94
C LEU A 10 54.58 -47.05 -20.88
N ARG A 11 54.65 -46.14 -21.79
CA ARG A 11 55.00 -46.08 -23.24
C ARG A 11 54.47 -47.25 -24.09
N ARG A 12 53.66 -46.88 -25.14
CA ARG A 12 53.99 -47.08 -26.57
C ARG A 12 52.91 -46.51 -27.51
N THR A 13 53.28 -45.64 -28.30
CA THR A 13 53.17 -45.22 -29.71
C THR A 13 52.59 -46.24 -30.70
N SER A 14 51.78 -45.75 -31.66
CA SER A 14 51.84 -45.90 -33.14
C SER A 14 50.61 -45.19 -33.74
N VAL A 15 50.75 -44.09 -34.48
CA VAL A 15 50.96 -43.81 -35.88
C VAL A 15 49.80 -44.18 -36.83
N ALA A 16 49.15 -43.09 -37.28
CA ALA A 16 48.64 -42.66 -38.59
C ALA A 16 47.76 -43.57 -39.46
N PHE A 17 46.70 -43.01 -40.01
CA PHE A 17 46.55 -42.70 -41.45
C PHE A 17 45.40 -41.71 -41.71
N ILE A 18 45.66 -40.81 -42.66
CA ILE A 18 44.87 -39.72 -43.14
C ILE A 18 43.82 -40.26 -44.14
N ALA A 19 42.55 -39.83 -44.00
CA ALA A 19 41.66 -39.73 -45.15
C ALA A 19 40.84 -38.47 -45.04
N ALA A 20 41.10 -37.54 -45.92
CA ALA A 20 40.36 -36.28 -46.11
C ALA A 20 39.09 -36.58 -46.91
N THR A 21 37.94 -36.27 -46.31
CA THR A 21 36.69 -36.08 -47.05
C THR A 21 36.11 -34.73 -46.69
N CYS A 22 36.14 -33.82 -47.66
CA CYS A 22 35.42 -32.53 -47.61
C CYS A 22 33.90 -32.79 -47.56
N LEU A 23 33.28 -32.45 -46.47
CA LEU A 23 31.84 -32.25 -46.37
C LEU A 23 31.60 -30.84 -45.94
N THR A 24 31.01 -30.05 -46.85
CA THR A 24 30.48 -28.69 -46.61
C THR A 24 29.38 -28.79 -45.60
N ALA A 25 29.66 -28.47 -44.35
CA ALA A 25 28.64 -28.30 -43.34
C ALA A 25 28.15 -26.83 -43.42
N GLY A 26 26.92 -26.68 -43.94
CA GLY A 26 26.20 -25.44 -43.79
C GLY A 26 25.92 -25.18 -42.31
N SER A 27 26.46 -24.07 -41.82
CA SER A 27 26.18 -23.57 -40.49
C SER A 27 24.75 -23.06 -40.47
N LEU A 28 23.81 -23.89 -39.96
CA LEU A 28 22.56 -23.33 -39.38
C LEU A 28 22.99 -22.59 -38.12
N ALA A 29 23.06 -21.29 -38.20
CA ALA A 29 23.02 -20.44 -37.03
C ALA A 29 21.62 -20.61 -36.38
N ALA A 30 21.53 -21.45 -35.36
CA ALA A 30 20.42 -21.40 -34.46
C ALA A 30 20.49 -20.07 -33.72
N THR A 31 19.66 -19.12 -34.14
CA THR A 31 19.33 -17.95 -33.33
C THR A 31 18.58 -18.51 -32.13
N THR A 32 19.30 -18.76 -31.06
CA THR A 32 18.65 -18.82 -29.74
C THR A 32 18.20 -17.40 -29.46
N ASP A 33 16.91 -17.15 -29.71
CA ASP A 33 16.24 -16.03 -29.08
C ASP A 33 16.45 -16.27 -27.57
N ALA A 34 17.35 -15.48 -27.00
CA ALA A 34 17.42 -15.33 -25.57
C ALA A 34 16.09 -14.64 -25.19
N VAL A 35 15.09 -15.42 -24.85
CA VAL A 35 13.99 -14.95 -24.05
C VAL A 35 14.67 -14.39 -22.82
N ALA A 36 14.77 -13.07 -22.76
CA ALA A 36 15.16 -12.39 -21.55
C ALA A 36 14.19 -12.90 -20.49
N SER A 37 14.69 -13.72 -19.61
CA SER A 37 14.00 -14.05 -18.37
C SER A 37 13.80 -12.69 -17.69
N THR A 38 12.63 -12.11 -17.85
CA THR A 38 12.15 -11.07 -16.96
C THR A 38 12.25 -11.72 -15.58
N SER A 39 13.23 -11.29 -14.80
CA SER A 39 13.36 -11.74 -13.42
C SER A 39 12.01 -11.42 -12.78
N GLN A 40 11.32 -12.49 -12.38
CA GLN A 40 10.01 -12.38 -11.78
C GLN A 40 10.23 -11.59 -10.48
N ARG A 41 9.96 -10.28 -10.50
CA ARG A 41 10.07 -9.38 -9.32
C ARG A 41 9.01 -9.71 -8.28
N GLY A 42 8.02 -10.53 -8.64
CA GLY A 42 6.92 -10.95 -7.80
C GLY A 42 7.36 -11.65 -6.51
N LEU A 43 6.57 -11.46 -5.48
CA LEU A 43 6.72 -12.12 -4.19
C LEU A 43 6.38 -13.61 -4.34
N SER A 44 7.17 -14.50 -3.73
CA SER A 44 6.81 -15.90 -3.62
C SER A 44 5.76 -16.09 -2.52
N SER A 45 4.87 -17.06 -2.68
CA SER A 45 3.83 -17.39 -1.67
C SER A 45 4.41 -17.69 -0.27
N GLY A 46 5.67 -18.11 -0.20
CA GLY A 46 6.39 -18.35 1.05
C GLY A 46 7.17 -17.15 1.58
N THR A 47 6.98 -15.94 1.04
CA THR A 47 7.68 -14.74 1.52
C THR A 47 7.37 -14.48 2.98
N ARG A 48 8.41 -14.40 3.81
CA ARG A 48 8.31 -13.95 5.19
C ARG A 48 8.43 -12.43 5.24
N PHE A 49 7.42 -11.77 5.77
CA PHE A 49 7.43 -10.32 5.97
C PHE A 49 8.05 -9.94 7.31
N PHE A 50 8.69 -8.78 7.35
CA PHE A 50 9.37 -8.22 8.51
C PHE A 50 8.39 -7.75 9.58
N VAL A 51 8.70 -8.04 10.86
CA VAL A 51 7.99 -7.51 12.02
C VAL A 51 8.81 -6.37 12.62
N PRO A 52 8.42 -5.11 12.43
CA PRO A 52 9.16 -4.00 13.01
C PRO A 52 9.02 -3.95 14.55
N PRO A 53 9.91 -3.21 15.24
CA PRO A 53 9.78 -2.97 16.67
C PRO A 53 8.37 -2.47 17.05
N PRO A 54 7.92 -2.73 18.30
CA PRO A 54 6.61 -2.31 18.75
C PRO A 54 6.36 -0.81 18.58
N SER A 55 5.12 -0.46 18.20
CA SER A 55 4.67 0.93 18.03
C SER A 55 4.86 1.72 19.32
N THR A 56 5.30 2.99 19.20
CA THR A 56 5.43 3.88 20.35
C THR A 56 4.08 4.02 21.05
N GLY A 57 4.00 3.66 22.33
CA GLY A 57 2.76 3.65 23.11
C GLY A 57 2.17 2.25 23.35
N ALA A 58 2.30 1.31 22.42
CA ALA A 58 1.79 -0.04 22.58
C ALA A 58 2.32 -0.78 23.81
N PRO A 59 3.65 -0.78 24.11
CA PRO A 59 4.16 -1.44 25.32
C PRO A 59 3.61 -0.85 26.61
N ALA A 60 3.37 0.46 26.65
CA ALA A 60 2.79 1.11 27.83
C ALA A 60 1.34 0.68 28.04
N GLN A 61 0.53 0.61 26.97
CA GLN A 61 -0.85 0.15 27.04
C GLN A 61 -0.93 -1.33 27.45
N ILE A 62 -0.14 -2.21 26.83
CA ILE A 62 -0.06 -3.63 27.20
C ILE A 62 0.31 -3.77 28.70
N GLY A 63 1.29 -3.00 29.16
CA GLY A 63 1.68 -2.99 30.58
C GLY A 63 0.57 -2.53 31.52
N GLN A 64 -0.29 -1.58 31.13
CA GLN A 64 -1.45 -1.15 31.87
C GLN A 64 -2.52 -2.23 31.94
N LEU A 65 -2.86 -2.87 30.82
CA LEU A 65 -3.81 -3.97 30.76
C LEU A 65 -3.39 -5.13 31.66
N LEU A 66 -2.12 -5.51 31.65
CA LEU A 66 -1.59 -6.53 32.55
C LEU A 66 -1.70 -6.14 34.04
N LYS A 67 -1.46 -4.87 34.38
CA LYS A 67 -1.62 -4.38 35.77
C LYS A 67 -3.08 -4.40 36.21
N SER A 68 -4.02 -4.12 35.32
CA SER A 68 -5.45 -4.20 35.58
C SER A 68 -6.01 -5.64 35.51
N ARG A 69 -5.15 -6.64 35.22
CA ARG A 69 -5.48 -8.06 35.05
C ARG A 69 -6.34 -8.33 33.80
N ASP A 70 -6.32 -7.46 32.86
CA ASP A 70 -6.94 -7.65 31.55
C ASP A 70 -5.98 -8.37 30.61
N VAL A 71 -5.74 -9.64 30.92
CA VAL A 71 -4.74 -10.48 30.22
C VAL A 71 -5.16 -10.74 28.78
N LYS A 72 -6.47 -10.84 28.54
CA LYS A 72 -7.02 -11.10 27.19
C LYS A 72 -6.69 -9.95 26.24
N ASP A 73 -7.00 -8.73 26.62
CA ASP A 73 -6.74 -7.55 25.79
C ASP A 73 -5.26 -7.26 25.64
N ALA A 74 -4.45 -7.51 26.71
CA ALA A 74 -3.00 -7.44 26.62
C ALA A 74 -2.44 -8.44 25.58
N ALA A 75 -2.99 -9.65 25.51
CA ALA A 75 -2.56 -10.67 24.55
C ALA A 75 -2.97 -10.28 23.12
N LEU A 76 -4.17 -9.75 22.90
CA LEU A 76 -4.63 -9.28 21.59
C LEU A 76 -3.70 -8.17 21.04
N LEU A 77 -3.36 -7.17 21.86
CA LEU A 77 -2.41 -6.12 21.46
C LEU A 77 -0.99 -6.67 21.23
N THR A 78 -0.56 -7.65 22.00
CA THR A 78 0.76 -8.28 21.81
C THR A 78 0.80 -9.02 20.48
N GLU A 79 -0.24 -9.75 20.12
CA GLU A 79 -0.36 -10.44 18.82
C GLU A 79 -0.42 -9.47 17.64
N MET A 80 -1.18 -8.38 17.78
CA MET A 80 -1.22 -7.31 16.78
C MET A 80 0.19 -6.73 16.53
N GLU A 81 0.92 -6.42 17.60
CA GLU A 81 2.29 -5.87 17.49
C GLU A 81 3.34 -6.89 17.01
N ALA A 82 3.08 -8.20 17.17
CA ALA A 82 3.90 -9.27 16.64
C ALA A 82 3.59 -9.62 15.17
N THR A 83 2.60 -8.98 14.57
CA THR A 83 2.25 -9.18 13.17
C THR A 83 3.10 -8.27 12.26
N PRO A 84 3.58 -8.78 11.10
CA PRO A 84 4.30 -7.96 10.13
C PRO A 84 3.52 -6.71 9.73
N ARG A 85 4.21 -5.59 9.58
CA ARG A 85 3.62 -4.32 9.11
C ARG A 85 4.66 -3.44 8.46
N ALA A 86 4.21 -2.47 7.66
CA ALA A 86 5.11 -1.56 6.98
C ALA A 86 5.78 -0.58 7.95
N VAL A 87 6.95 -0.08 7.53
CA VAL A 87 7.71 0.98 8.23
C VAL A 87 7.60 2.26 7.41
N TRP A 88 7.10 3.32 8.03
CA TRP A 88 6.87 4.62 7.39
C TRP A 88 8.08 5.55 7.54
N PHE A 89 8.46 6.18 6.43
CA PHE A 89 9.48 7.21 6.35
C PHE A 89 8.83 8.45 5.74
N ASN A 90 8.75 9.52 6.50
CA ASN A 90 7.91 10.68 6.17
C ASN A 90 8.58 12.03 6.43
N SER A 91 9.90 12.03 6.67
CA SER A 91 10.64 13.25 7.01
C SER A 91 12.13 13.00 7.11
N GLY A 92 12.87 14.07 7.35
CA GLY A 92 14.31 14.05 7.60
C GLY A 92 15.13 14.46 6.39
N THR A 93 16.43 14.65 6.61
CA THR A 93 17.37 14.91 5.50
C THR A 93 17.64 13.63 4.69
N PRO A 94 18.14 13.73 3.46
CA PRO A 94 18.53 12.54 2.66
C PRO A 94 19.47 11.57 3.41
N ALA A 95 20.41 12.08 4.21
CA ALA A 95 21.31 11.25 5.00
C ALA A 95 20.60 10.56 6.16
N GLN A 96 19.61 11.22 6.77
CA GLN A 96 18.83 10.65 7.88
C GLN A 96 17.91 9.53 7.38
N VAL A 97 17.16 9.75 6.29
CA VAL A 97 16.30 8.70 5.72
C VAL A 97 17.13 7.53 5.24
N GLN A 98 18.28 7.77 4.60
CA GLN A 98 19.21 6.71 4.20
C GLN A 98 19.62 5.84 5.40
N GLN A 99 19.96 6.46 6.51
CA GLN A 99 20.37 5.73 7.74
C GLN A 99 19.21 4.94 8.32
N GLN A 100 18.00 5.52 8.41
CA GLN A 100 16.82 4.88 8.97
C GLN A 100 16.38 3.66 8.12
N VAL A 101 16.33 3.84 6.80
CA VAL A 101 16.01 2.75 5.87
C VAL A 101 17.05 1.63 5.98
N ARG A 102 18.34 1.97 5.98
CA ARG A 102 19.42 0.99 6.15
C ARG A 102 19.30 0.21 7.45
N GLN A 103 18.93 0.86 8.54
CA GLN A 103 18.71 0.18 9.82
C GLN A 103 17.58 -0.84 9.70
N THR A 104 16.43 -0.46 9.14
CA THR A 104 15.29 -1.36 8.91
C THR A 104 15.68 -2.54 8.01
N MET A 105 16.46 -2.29 6.95
CA MET A 105 16.95 -3.35 6.06
C MET A 105 17.86 -4.34 6.77
N VAL A 106 18.74 -3.87 7.67
CA VAL A 106 19.60 -4.75 8.48
C VAL A 106 18.76 -5.57 9.47
N GLU A 107 17.79 -4.97 10.14
CA GLU A 107 16.90 -5.67 11.07
C GLU A 107 16.09 -6.76 10.34
N ALA A 108 15.50 -6.44 9.19
CA ALA A 108 14.77 -7.39 8.35
C ALA A 108 15.66 -8.55 7.84
N ALA A 109 16.90 -8.24 7.45
CA ALA A 109 17.86 -9.26 7.01
C ALA A 109 18.25 -10.23 8.14
N LEU A 110 18.38 -9.76 9.38
CA LEU A 110 18.64 -10.60 10.55
C LEU A 110 17.48 -11.56 10.82
N GLU A 111 16.26 -11.19 10.51
CA GLU A 111 15.08 -12.05 10.59
C GLU A 111 14.91 -12.98 9.38
N GLY A 112 15.66 -12.77 8.30
CA GLY A 112 15.44 -13.46 7.01
C GLY A 112 14.10 -13.09 6.39
N ALA A 113 13.67 -11.83 6.55
CA ALA A 113 12.37 -11.32 6.15
C ALA A 113 12.49 -10.19 5.12
N VAL A 114 11.41 -9.95 4.37
CA VAL A 114 11.28 -8.85 3.41
C VAL A 114 10.48 -7.72 4.07
N PRO A 115 11.03 -6.51 4.19
CA PRO A 115 10.30 -5.38 4.75
C PRO A 115 9.40 -4.73 3.69
N ALA A 116 8.23 -4.23 4.13
CA ALA A 116 7.45 -3.24 3.41
C ALA A 116 7.83 -1.85 3.95
N LEU A 117 8.27 -0.97 3.07
CA LEU A 117 8.76 0.37 3.38
C LEU A 117 7.80 1.38 2.72
N VAL A 118 7.30 2.34 3.47
CA VAL A 118 6.48 3.42 2.92
C VAL A 118 7.36 4.66 2.76
N ALA A 119 7.53 5.12 1.52
CA ALA A 119 8.06 6.45 1.24
C ALA A 119 6.89 7.43 1.24
N TYR A 120 6.91 8.45 2.11
CA TYR A 120 5.82 9.39 2.29
C TYR A 120 6.33 10.79 2.60
N ASP A 121 6.99 11.41 1.63
CA ASP A 121 7.61 12.75 1.77
C ASP A 121 7.41 13.65 0.54
N ILE A 122 6.40 13.33 -0.31
CA ILE A 122 6.11 14.11 -1.51
C ILE A 122 5.69 15.54 -1.15
N PRO A 123 6.12 16.58 -1.89
CA PRO A 123 5.74 17.96 -1.65
C PRO A 123 4.22 18.16 -1.65
N GLY A 124 3.72 18.88 -0.66
CA GLY A 124 2.29 19.17 -0.55
C GLY A 124 1.41 17.92 -0.33
N ARG A 125 1.92 16.88 0.34
CA ARG A 125 1.13 15.70 0.64
C ARG A 125 -0.12 16.01 1.45
N ASP A 126 -1.13 15.14 1.35
CA ASP A 126 -2.39 15.16 2.09
C ASP A 126 -3.19 16.46 1.92
N CYS A 127 -3.07 17.15 0.77
CA CYS A 127 -3.80 18.40 0.51
C CYS A 127 -3.76 19.40 1.69
N ALA A 128 -2.66 19.44 2.43
CA ALA A 128 -2.46 20.26 3.64
C ALA A 128 -3.42 19.91 4.81
N GLN A 129 -3.92 18.67 4.88
CA GLN A 129 -4.80 18.19 5.96
C GLN A 129 -4.00 17.65 7.16
N TYR A 130 -4.51 16.60 7.84
CA TYR A 130 -3.94 16.10 9.12
C TYR A 130 -2.54 15.50 8.98
N SER A 131 -2.19 14.95 7.82
CA SER A 131 -0.86 14.42 7.49
C SER A 131 -0.03 15.36 6.63
N ALA A 132 -0.36 16.65 6.63
CA ALA A 132 0.35 17.68 5.89
C ALA A 132 1.87 17.63 6.12
N GLY A 133 2.64 17.97 5.09
CA GLY A 133 4.10 17.98 5.14
C GLY A 133 4.70 17.66 3.78
N GLY A 134 5.77 16.87 3.81
CA GLY A 134 6.55 16.52 2.64
C GLY A 134 7.78 17.39 2.47
N ALA A 135 8.60 17.05 1.49
CA ALA A 135 9.76 17.83 1.06
C ALA A 135 9.33 19.23 0.61
N LEU A 136 10.28 20.16 0.66
CA LEU A 136 10.00 21.58 0.35
C LEU A 136 9.63 21.80 -1.12
N ASP A 137 10.29 21.06 -2.01
CA ASP A 137 10.16 21.14 -3.47
C ASP A 137 10.65 19.84 -4.12
N GLU A 138 10.50 19.74 -5.43
CA GLU A 138 10.92 18.61 -6.26
C GLU A 138 12.41 18.23 -6.01
N ALA A 139 13.32 19.21 -5.99
CA ALA A 139 14.75 18.93 -5.81
C ALA A 139 15.06 18.34 -4.41
N ALA A 140 14.36 18.79 -3.38
CA ALA A 140 14.48 18.25 -2.03
C ALA A 140 13.91 16.83 -1.96
N TYR A 141 12.79 16.58 -2.63
CA TYR A 141 12.17 15.26 -2.74
C TYR A 141 13.07 14.28 -3.47
N ASP A 142 13.62 14.66 -4.63
CA ASP A 142 14.53 13.83 -5.41
C ASP A 142 15.75 13.41 -4.58
N ALA A 143 16.33 14.37 -3.86
CA ALA A 143 17.46 14.08 -2.97
C ALA A 143 17.08 13.14 -1.82
N TRP A 144 15.86 13.28 -1.28
CA TRP A 144 15.33 12.44 -0.21
C TRP A 144 15.10 11.00 -0.72
N ILE A 145 14.44 10.83 -1.89
CA ILE A 145 14.23 9.55 -2.56
C ILE A 145 15.56 8.86 -2.90
N ALA A 146 16.55 9.61 -3.39
CA ALA A 146 17.88 9.07 -3.64
C ALA A 146 18.52 8.53 -2.34
N GLY A 147 18.36 9.22 -1.22
CA GLY A 147 18.77 8.75 0.10
C GLY A 147 18.03 7.49 0.54
N PHE A 148 16.71 7.46 0.35
CA PHE A 148 15.87 6.30 0.65
C PHE A 148 16.33 5.06 -0.14
N ALA A 149 16.48 5.17 -1.47
CA ALA A 149 16.95 4.09 -2.34
C ALA A 149 18.36 3.59 -1.94
N GLN A 150 19.29 4.50 -1.62
CA GLN A 150 20.62 4.13 -1.12
C GLN A 150 20.55 3.40 0.24
N GLY A 151 19.54 3.70 1.06
CA GLY A 151 19.28 2.99 2.31
C GLY A 151 18.92 1.53 2.09
N ILE A 152 18.09 1.23 1.10
CA ILE A 152 17.72 -0.15 0.73
C ILE A 152 18.95 -0.91 0.26
N GLY A 153 19.78 -0.31 -0.58
CA GLY A 153 20.95 -0.94 -1.21
C GLY A 153 20.49 -2.07 -2.13
N LYS A 154 21.18 -3.23 -2.09
CA LYS A 154 20.92 -4.37 -2.97
C LYS A 154 20.10 -5.48 -2.29
N GLN A 155 19.21 -5.11 -1.40
CA GLN A 155 18.39 -6.08 -0.67
C GLN A 155 16.97 -6.11 -1.21
N LYS A 156 16.24 -7.19 -0.91
CA LYS A 156 14.82 -7.27 -1.27
C LYS A 156 13.99 -6.38 -0.35
N ALA A 157 13.11 -5.57 -0.95
CA ALA A 157 12.15 -4.75 -0.25
C ALA A 157 10.89 -4.55 -1.10
N ILE A 158 9.77 -4.35 -0.44
CA ILE A 158 8.54 -3.80 -1.01
C ILE A 158 8.55 -2.31 -0.71
N VAL A 159 8.31 -1.47 -1.70
CA VAL A 159 8.16 -0.03 -1.51
C VAL A 159 6.73 0.38 -1.87
N ILE A 160 6.05 0.93 -0.90
CA ILE A 160 4.76 1.60 -1.04
C ILE A 160 5.07 3.08 -1.26
N LEU A 161 4.89 3.54 -2.48
CA LEU A 161 5.36 4.85 -2.91
C LEU A 161 4.26 5.90 -2.81
N GLU A 162 4.41 6.81 -1.88
CA GLU A 162 3.62 8.02 -1.67
C GLU A 162 2.09 7.76 -1.64
N PRO A 163 1.58 7.12 -0.56
CA PRO A 163 0.14 6.98 -0.36
C PRO A 163 -0.62 8.29 -0.60
N ASP A 164 -1.79 8.18 -1.24
CA ASP A 164 -2.69 9.27 -1.62
C ASP A 164 -2.16 10.21 -2.72
N ALA A 165 -0.93 10.06 -3.19
CA ALA A 165 -0.30 11.00 -4.10
C ALA A 165 -0.95 11.07 -5.48
N LEU A 166 -1.47 9.94 -5.99
CA LEU A 166 -2.22 9.87 -7.24
C LEU A 166 -3.73 9.95 -7.02
N GLY A 167 -4.20 9.67 -5.82
CA GLY A 167 -5.59 9.86 -5.43
C GLY A 167 -5.96 11.34 -5.23
N ASN A 168 -5.07 12.08 -4.55
CA ASN A 168 -5.18 13.50 -4.26
C ASN A 168 -4.17 14.30 -5.09
N MET A 169 -4.42 14.43 -6.39
CA MET A 169 -3.62 15.31 -7.24
C MET A 169 -3.76 16.77 -6.76
N PRO A 170 -2.73 17.62 -6.91
CA PRO A 170 -2.80 19.04 -6.51
C PRO A 170 -4.05 19.76 -6.99
N SER A 171 -4.54 19.47 -8.19
CA SER A 171 -5.79 20.04 -8.72
C SER A 171 -7.04 19.57 -7.97
N ASP A 172 -7.03 18.40 -7.33
CA ASP A 172 -8.16 17.86 -6.58
C ASP A 172 -8.29 18.49 -5.18
N CYS A 173 -7.20 19.09 -4.65
CA CYS A 173 -7.19 19.66 -3.29
C CYS A 173 -8.11 20.88 -3.11
N GLY A 174 -8.58 21.50 -4.18
CA GLY A 174 -9.47 22.67 -4.11
C GLY A 174 -8.84 23.91 -3.47
N LEU A 175 -7.52 23.92 -3.26
CA LEU A 175 -6.79 25.00 -2.63
C LEU A 175 -6.29 26.02 -3.69
N SER A 176 -6.19 27.30 -3.29
CA SER A 176 -5.63 28.31 -4.19
C SER A 176 -4.11 28.14 -4.33
N THR A 177 -3.55 28.44 -5.50
CA THR A 177 -2.10 28.39 -5.76
C THR A 177 -1.25 29.27 -4.86
N SER A 178 -1.84 30.28 -4.21
CA SER A 178 -1.15 31.11 -3.22
C SER A 178 -0.96 30.41 -1.87
N VAL A 179 -1.76 29.40 -1.58
CA VAL A 179 -1.72 28.60 -0.35
C VAL A 179 -1.05 27.24 -0.61
N TYR A 180 -1.29 26.69 -1.79
CA TYR A 180 -0.84 25.37 -2.20
C TYR A 180 -0.23 25.48 -3.62
N PRO A 181 1.06 25.79 -3.74
CA PRO A 181 1.69 26.15 -5.01
C PRO A 181 2.14 24.95 -5.85
N PHE A 182 1.67 23.75 -5.55
CA PHE A 182 2.03 22.53 -6.25
C PHE A 182 1.12 22.27 -7.46
N THR A 183 1.64 21.59 -8.47
CA THR A 183 0.93 21.27 -9.71
C THR A 183 0.90 19.77 -9.97
N ASP A 184 -0.08 19.32 -10.76
CA ASP A 184 -0.19 17.92 -11.17
C ASP A 184 1.04 17.47 -11.97
N ALA A 185 1.59 18.36 -12.80
CA ALA A 185 2.77 18.01 -13.61
C ALA A 185 4.03 17.79 -12.74
N GLU A 186 4.23 18.59 -11.70
CA GLU A 186 5.30 18.39 -10.71
C GLU A 186 5.08 17.06 -9.96
N ARG A 187 3.86 16.81 -9.46
CA ARG A 187 3.50 15.57 -8.78
C ARG A 187 3.82 14.33 -9.63
N ILE A 188 3.47 14.33 -10.90
CA ILE A 188 3.76 13.22 -11.81
C ILE A 188 5.28 13.10 -12.03
N ALA A 189 6.00 14.19 -12.21
CA ALA A 189 7.46 14.16 -12.38
C ALA A 189 8.18 13.60 -11.15
N GLU A 190 7.76 13.99 -9.95
CA GLU A 190 8.26 13.48 -8.67
C GLU A 190 8.09 11.96 -8.55
N ILE A 191 6.89 11.44 -8.87
CA ILE A 191 6.64 9.99 -8.85
C ILE A 191 7.45 9.26 -9.92
N GLN A 192 7.54 9.79 -11.14
CA GLN A 192 8.38 9.21 -12.21
C GLN A 192 9.86 9.13 -11.80
N TYR A 193 10.39 10.19 -11.17
CA TYR A 193 11.74 10.16 -10.63
C TYR A 193 11.91 9.08 -9.56
N ALA A 194 10.97 8.98 -8.64
CA ALA A 194 11.02 8.00 -7.56
C ALA A 194 10.99 6.56 -8.10
N VAL A 195 10.11 6.26 -9.07
CA VAL A 195 10.08 4.97 -9.76
C VAL A 195 11.45 4.69 -10.39
N GLY A 196 11.98 5.63 -11.18
CA GLY A 196 13.27 5.46 -11.84
C GLY A 196 14.44 5.26 -10.88
N ALA A 197 14.42 5.90 -9.70
CA ALA A 197 15.48 5.76 -8.70
C ALA A 197 15.40 4.43 -7.94
N LEU A 198 14.20 3.96 -7.61
CA LEU A 198 13.97 2.77 -6.80
C LEU A 198 14.08 1.48 -7.61
N GLU A 199 13.62 1.47 -8.86
CA GLU A 199 13.61 0.31 -9.75
C GLU A 199 15.00 0.00 -10.37
N GLN A 200 16.04 0.79 -10.05
CA GLN A 200 17.42 0.46 -10.43
C GLN A 200 17.93 -0.83 -9.78
N ASP A 201 17.36 -1.21 -8.65
CA ASP A 201 17.71 -2.46 -7.98
C ASP A 201 16.62 -3.52 -8.25
N PRO A 202 16.99 -4.65 -8.90
CA PRO A 202 16.01 -5.70 -9.23
C PRO A 202 15.43 -6.44 -8.00
N GLY A 203 15.95 -6.18 -6.81
CA GLY A 203 15.42 -6.72 -5.54
C GLY A 203 14.28 -5.90 -4.97
N VAL A 204 14.04 -4.69 -5.48
CA VAL A 204 12.99 -3.78 -5.02
C VAL A 204 11.75 -3.96 -5.86
N SER A 205 10.60 -4.08 -5.22
CA SER A 205 9.28 -4.08 -5.86
C SER A 205 8.56 -2.80 -5.45
N VAL A 206 8.37 -1.88 -6.40
CA VAL A 206 7.71 -0.59 -6.18
C VAL A 206 6.25 -0.67 -6.57
N TYR A 207 5.37 -0.17 -5.70
CA TYR A 207 3.94 -0.06 -5.94
C TYR A 207 3.51 1.39 -5.78
N LEU A 208 2.82 1.92 -6.80
CA LEU A 208 2.30 3.28 -6.86
C LEU A 208 0.90 3.35 -6.26
N ASP A 209 0.43 4.56 -5.94
CA ASP A 209 -0.91 4.76 -5.39
C ASP A 209 -2.01 4.41 -6.39
N GLY A 210 -2.78 3.37 -6.10
CA GLY A 210 -3.97 2.93 -6.83
C GLY A 210 -5.29 3.26 -6.11
N THR A 211 -5.24 4.06 -5.04
CA THR A 211 -6.40 4.51 -4.25
C THR A 211 -7.22 3.36 -3.60
N ASN A 212 -8.53 3.38 -3.67
CA ASN A 212 -9.41 2.32 -3.19
C ASN A 212 -10.71 2.25 -4.01
N SER A 213 -11.51 1.22 -3.74
CA SER A 213 -12.73 0.90 -4.51
C SER A 213 -13.90 1.86 -4.28
N ASP A 214 -13.80 2.80 -3.33
CA ASP A 214 -14.80 3.83 -3.06
C ASP A 214 -14.32 5.25 -3.40
N TRP A 215 -13.21 5.37 -4.13
CA TRP A 215 -12.60 6.67 -4.40
C TRP A 215 -12.51 6.96 -5.90
N GLN A 216 -11.35 6.68 -6.54
CA GLN A 216 -11.18 6.99 -7.96
C GLN A 216 -11.80 5.92 -8.86
N SER A 217 -12.40 6.34 -10.01
CA SER A 217 -12.82 5.37 -11.01
C SER A 217 -11.62 4.63 -11.61
N VAL A 218 -11.83 3.39 -12.08
CA VAL A 218 -10.77 2.61 -12.74
C VAL A 218 -10.09 3.41 -13.85
N GLY A 219 -10.86 4.09 -14.72
CA GLY A 219 -10.29 4.88 -15.81
C GLY A 219 -9.45 6.05 -15.34
N THR A 220 -9.91 6.78 -14.31
CA THR A 220 -9.18 7.92 -13.75
C THR A 220 -7.85 7.50 -13.15
N ILE A 221 -7.85 6.49 -12.29
CA ILE A 221 -6.62 6.05 -11.65
C ILE A 221 -5.67 5.36 -12.62
N THR A 222 -6.18 4.63 -13.62
CA THR A 222 -5.36 4.06 -14.69
C THR A 222 -4.62 5.14 -15.46
N GLN A 223 -5.29 6.25 -15.81
CA GLN A 223 -4.63 7.37 -16.47
C GLN A 223 -3.45 7.89 -15.63
N ARG A 224 -3.68 8.18 -14.34
CA ARG A 224 -2.67 8.70 -13.42
C ARG A 224 -1.50 7.73 -13.21
N LEU A 225 -1.79 6.44 -13.07
CA LEU A 225 -0.77 5.39 -12.96
C LEU A 225 0.10 5.31 -14.21
N LEU A 226 -0.49 5.39 -15.42
CA LEU A 226 0.26 5.38 -16.67
C LEU A 226 1.11 6.65 -16.84
N GLU A 227 0.58 7.82 -16.51
CA GLU A 227 1.33 9.07 -16.47
C GLU A 227 2.50 9.00 -15.48
N ALA A 228 2.32 8.28 -14.35
CA ALA A 228 3.36 8.08 -13.33
C ALA A 228 4.33 6.92 -13.64
N ASN A 229 4.34 6.36 -14.85
CA ASN A 229 5.21 5.25 -15.27
C ASN A 229 5.00 3.93 -14.49
N VAL A 230 3.78 3.56 -14.15
CA VAL A 230 3.48 2.28 -13.47
C VAL A 230 4.01 1.07 -14.24
N GLN A 231 4.19 1.18 -15.56
CA GLN A 231 4.73 0.11 -16.40
C GLN A 231 6.22 -0.19 -16.13
N ASP A 232 6.95 0.76 -15.53
CA ASP A 232 8.35 0.58 -15.12
C ASP A 232 8.47 0.08 -13.67
N ALA A 233 7.37 0.09 -12.91
CA ALA A 233 7.27 -0.41 -11.53
C ALA A 233 6.75 -1.86 -11.48
N GLN A 234 6.71 -2.47 -10.29
CA GLN A 234 6.05 -3.76 -10.07
C GLN A 234 4.53 -3.64 -10.28
N GLY A 235 3.96 -2.53 -9.87
CA GLY A 235 2.55 -2.28 -10.01
C GLY A 235 2.02 -1.17 -9.10
N PHE A 236 0.90 -1.41 -8.44
CA PHE A 236 0.25 -0.42 -7.58
C PHE A 236 -0.25 -1.04 -6.27
N PHE A 237 -0.44 -0.20 -5.28
CA PHE A 237 -1.09 -0.59 -4.03
C PHE A 237 -2.49 0.03 -3.95
N ILE A 238 -3.39 -0.61 -3.21
CA ILE A 238 -4.73 -0.11 -2.96
C ILE A 238 -5.11 -0.19 -1.48
N ASN A 239 -6.04 0.67 -1.05
CA ASN A 239 -6.66 0.69 0.28
C ASN A 239 -5.73 1.13 1.42
N VAL A 240 -4.61 1.82 1.14
CA VAL A 240 -3.73 2.29 2.22
C VAL A 240 -4.48 3.28 3.10
N SER A 241 -4.46 3.01 4.40
CA SER A 241 -5.17 3.78 5.44
C SER A 241 -6.71 3.74 5.36
N ASP A 242 -7.29 2.86 4.52
CA ASP A 242 -8.73 2.73 4.30
C ASP A 242 -9.30 1.40 4.80
N TYR A 243 -10.59 1.17 4.55
CA TYR A 243 -11.36 0.10 5.18
C TYR A 243 -12.16 -0.76 4.19
N GLN A 244 -11.94 -0.63 2.88
CA GLN A 244 -12.74 -1.31 1.87
C GLN A 244 -12.56 -2.84 1.93
N PRO A 245 -13.63 -3.64 1.69
CA PRO A 245 -13.57 -5.10 1.78
C PRO A 245 -12.62 -5.72 0.75
N ASN A 246 -11.88 -6.76 1.13
CA ASN A 246 -10.95 -7.44 0.23
C ASN A 246 -11.60 -7.95 -1.06
N ALA A 247 -12.88 -8.34 -1.05
CA ALA A 247 -13.57 -8.78 -2.25
C ALA A 247 -13.70 -7.65 -3.28
N GLU A 248 -14.12 -6.47 -2.82
CA GLU A 248 -14.23 -5.28 -3.67
C GLU A 248 -12.86 -4.82 -4.17
N LEU A 249 -11.83 -4.85 -3.30
CA LEU A 249 -10.48 -4.49 -3.66
C LEU A 249 -9.87 -5.46 -4.67
N THR A 250 -10.19 -6.74 -4.59
CA THR A 250 -9.75 -7.74 -5.57
C THR A 250 -10.31 -7.45 -6.95
N ASP A 251 -11.61 -7.16 -7.04
CA ASP A 251 -12.24 -6.78 -8.30
C ASP A 251 -11.67 -5.47 -8.84
N TYR A 252 -11.58 -4.44 -8.01
CA TYR A 252 -11.07 -3.12 -8.37
C TYR A 252 -9.62 -3.18 -8.87
N GLY A 253 -8.72 -3.86 -8.13
CA GLY A 253 -7.33 -4.02 -8.53
C GLY A 253 -7.18 -4.83 -9.82
N THR A 254 -8.00 -5.86 -10.02
CA THR A 254 -8.03 -6.63 -11.26
C THR A 254 -8.43 -5.74 -12.44
N TRP A 255 -9.50 -4.95 -12.30
CA TRP A 255 -9.97 -4.07 -13.37
C TRP A 255 -8.97 -2.95 -13.71
N ILE A 256 -8.22 -2.43 -12.73
CA ILE A 256 -7.13 -1.48 -13.02
C ILE A 256 -6.05 -2.16 -13.87
N SER A 257 -5.63 -3.38 -13.52
CA SER A 257 -4.65 -4.13 -14.30
C SER A 257 -5.14 -4.45 -15.71
N ASP A 258 -6.43 -4.84 -15.85
CA ASP A 258 -7.08 -5.09 -17.13
C ASP A 258 -7.17 -3.81 -17.97
N CYS A 259 -7.55 -2.68 -17.36
CA CYS A 259 -7.62 -1.38 -18.04
C CYS A 259 -6.24 -0.95 -18.54
N ILE A 260 -5.17 -1.06 -17.71
CA ILE A 260 -3.80 -0.77 -18.14
C ILE A 260 -3.43 -1.61 -19.37
N ALA A 261 -3.68 -2.92 -19.32
CA ALA A 261 -3.36 -3.81 -20.43
C ALA A 261 -4.12 -3.42 -21.70
N MET A 262 -5.42 -3.17 -21.59
CA MET A 262 -6.30 -2.83 -22.71
C MET A 262 -5.89 -1.52 -23.39
N VAL A 263 -5.64 -0.46 -22.61
CA VAL A 263 -5.33 0.87 -23.17
C VAL A 263 -3.88 1.02 -23.61
N THR A 264 -3.01 0.07 -23.29
CA THR A 264 -1.63 0.04 -23.77
C THR A 264 -1.41 -0.92 -24.95
N ASP A 265 -2.36 -1.80 -25.23
CA ASP A 265 -2.34 -2.65 -26.42
C ASP A 265 -2.80 -1.89 -27.66
N LYS A 266 -1.87 -1.66 -28.59
CA LYS A 266 -2.13 -0.93 -29.85
C LYS A 266 -3.16 -1.60 -30.75
N SER A 267 -3.47 -2.87 -30.54
CA SER A 267 -4.50 -3.60 -31.31
C SER A 267 -5.88 -3.48 -30.69
N ASN A 268 -6.00 -3.02 -29.45
CA ASN A 268 -7.27 -2.83 -28.77
C ASN A 268 -7.99 -1.56 -29.27
N ALA A 269 -9.32 -1.61 -29.33
CA ALA A 269 -10.15 -0.49 -29.77
C ALA A 269 -10.04 0.74 -28.86
N ASP A 270 -9.77 0.51 -27.57
CA ASP A 270 -9.64 1.54 -26.55
C ASP A 270 -8.17 1.93 -26.25
N TYR A 271 -7.26 1.65 -27.20
CA TYR A 271 -5.88 2.08 -27.07
C TYR A 271 -5.77 3.59 -26.77
N ASN A 272 -4.97 3.96 -25.77
CA ASN A 272 -4.81 5.34 -25.25
C ASN A 272 -6.11 6.00 -24.76
N ASN A 273 -7.10 5.24 -24.33
CA ASN A 273 -8.39 5.78 -23.88
C ASN A 273 -8.83 5.21 -22.51
N PRO A 274 -8.13 5.53 -21.41
CA PRO A 274 -8.51 5.04 -20.08
C PRO A 274 -9.93 5.41 -19.64
N ALA A 275 -10.49 6.49 -20.19
CA ALA A 275 -11.86 6.93 -19.91
C ALA A 275 -12.93 5.93 -20.41
N ALA A 276 -12.60 5.02 -21.34
CA ALA A 276 -13.50 3.96 -21.78
C ALA A 276 -13.60 2.79 -20.79
N CYS A 277 -12.68 2.68 -19.86
CA CYS A 277 -12.63 1.56 -18.93
C CYS A 277 -13.87 1.52 -18.02
N ALA A 278 -14.49 0.35 -17.94
CA ALA A 278 -15.54 0.08 -16.98
C ALA A 278 -15.01 0.16 -15.54
N SER A 279 -15.89 0.47 -14.60
CA SER A 279 -15.47 0.69 -13.20
C SER A 279 -16.53 0.23 -12.20
N GLN A 280 -16.28 0.42 -10.93
CA GLN A 280 -17.25 0.24 -9.84
C GLN A 280 -18.47 1.18 -9.97
N TYR A 281 -18.38 2.24 -10.76
CA TYR A 281 -19.46 3.20 -10.97
C TYR A 281 -20.29 2.94 -12.23
N TYR A 282 -19.74 2.21 -13.22
CA TYR A 282 -20.44 1.83 -14.45
C TYR A 282 -19.66 0.73 -15.20
N PRO A 283 -20.31 -0.35 -15.68
CA PRO A 283 -21.73 -0.67 -15.59
C PRO A 283 -22.21 -1.18 -14.23
N ALA A 284 -21.28 -1.39 -13.28
CA ALA A 284 -21.60 -1.69 -11.89
C ALA A 284 -22.27 -0.48 -11.20
N THR A 285 -22.81 -0.72 -10.02
CA THR A 285 -23.26 0.31 -9.08
C THR A 285 -22.40 0.22 -7.85
N GLN A 286 -21.67 1.27 -7.50
CA GLN A 286 -20.66 1.27 -6.45
C GLN A 286 -21.22 0.78 -5.11
N SER A 287 -22.39 1.24 -4.70
CA SER A 287 -23.05 0.86 -3.45
C SER A 287 -23.74 -0.52 -3.47
N ASP A 288 -23.66 -1.26 -4.59
CA ASP A 288 -24.27 -2.58 -4.75
C ASP A 288 -23.27 -3.58 -5.34
N PHE A 289 -22.49 -4.21 -4.46
CA PHE A 289 -21.47 -5.20 -4.84
C PHE A 289 -22.04 -6.36 -5.68
N SER A 290 -23.35 -6.68 -5.56
CA SER A 290 -23.96 -7.73 -6.37
C SER A 290 -23.97 -7.42 -7.87
N THR A 291 -23.80 -6.14 -8.25
CA THR A 291 -23.73 -5.68 -9.64
C THR A 291 -22.32 -5.69 -10.23
N TRP A 292 -21.28 -5.88 -9.42
CA TRP A 292 -19.89 -5.74 -9.83
C TRP A 292 -19.46 -6.76 -10.88
N GLY A 293 -20.09 -7.93 -10.88
CA GLY A 293 -19.95 -8.91 -11.98
C GLY A 293 -20.25 -8.35 -13.39
N LEU A 294 -21.01 -7.24 -13.52
CA LEU A 294 -21.23 -6.58 -14.80
C LEU A 294 -19.94 -5.94 -15.33
N THR A 295 -19.13 -5.33 -14.48
CA THR A 295 -17.84 -4.75 -14.87
C THR A 295 -16.83 -5.83 -15.22
N THR A 296 -16.74 -6.92 -14.44
CA THR A 296 -15.91 -8.08 -14.79
C THR A 296 -16.31 -8.67 -16.15
N ALA A 297 -17.61 -8.82 -16.42
CA ALA A 297 -18.11 -9.30 -17.70
C ALA A 297 -17.79 -8.33 -18.85
N TRP A 298 -17.78 -7.03 -18.59
CA TRP A 298 -17.39 -6.02 -19.56
C TRP A 298 -15.92 -6.19 -19.98
N TYR A 299 -14.99 -6.34 -19.03
CA TYR A 299 -13.56 -6.60 -19.33
C TYR A 299 -13.40 -7.89 -20.13
N ALA A 300 -14.06 -8.97 -19.73
CA ALA A 300 -14.00 -10.24 -20.45
C ALA A 300 -14.43 -10.12 -21.93
N GLN A 301 -15.24 -9.12 -22.28
CA GLN A 301 -15.72 -8.88 -23.65
C GLN A 301 -14.85 -7.88 -24.43
N ASN A 302 -14.13 -6.97 -23.74
CA ASN A 302 -13.45 -5.84 -24.37
C ASN A 302 -11.92 -5.91 -24.33
N MET A 303 -11.31 -6.82 -23.53
CA MET A 303 -9.87 -7.01 -23.47
C MET A 303 -9.23 -7.43 -24.80
N GLY A 304 -9.98 -8.13 -25.67
CA GLY A 304 -9.42 -8.69 -26.90
C GLY A 304 -8.27 -9.65 -26.61
N ASP A 305 -7.08 -9.40 -27.21
CA ASP A 305 -5.87 -10.19 -26.98
C ASP A 305 -4.96 -9.58 -25.88
N ALA A 306 -5.35 -8.47 -25.26
CA ALA A 306 -4.60 -7.82 -24.21
C ALA A 306 -4.52 -8.73 -22.96
N VAL A 307 -3.33 -8.78 -22.35
CA VAL A 307 -3.06 -9.60 -21.16
C VAL A 307 -2.59 -8.71 -20.03
N ALA A 308 -3.33 -8.70 -18.92
CA ALA A 308 -2.94 -7.97 -17.73
C ALA A 308 -1.66 -8.54 -17.11
N THR A 309 -0.70 -7.66 -16.85
CA THR A 309 0.61 -8.01 -16.27
C THR A 309 1.04 -7.05 -15.15
N THR A 310 0.27 -6.00 -14.91
CA THR A 310 0.54 -5.05 -13.82
C THR A 310 0.02 -5.66 -12.52
N HIS A 311 0.90 -5.82 -11.54
CA HIS A 311 0.57 -6.43 -10.26
C HIS A 311 0.03 -5.41 -9.26
N PHE A 312 -0.55 -5.89 -8.16
CA PHE A 312 -0.97 -5.01 -7.08
C PHE A 312 -0.82 -5.65 -5.70
N VAL A 313 -0.84 -4.82 -4.66
CA VAL A 313 -0.91 -5.22 -3.26
C VAL A 313 -2.07 -4.50 -2.57
N VAL A 314 -2.61 -5.11 -1.52
CA VAL A 314 -3.74 -4.58 -0.76
C VAL A 314 -3.32 -4.28 0.67
N ASP A 315 -3.62 -3.07 1.17
CA ASP A 315 -3.59 -2.82 2.60
C ASP A 315 -4.84 -3.42 3.26
N SER A 316 -4.62 -4.47 4.03
CA SER A 316 -5.65 -5.17 4.79
C SER A 316 -5.57 -4.93 6.30
N SER A 317 -4.84 -3.89 6.72
CA SER A 317 -4.54 -3.64 8.13
C SER A 317 -5.79 -3.40 9.00
N ARG A 318 -6.81 -2.72 8.45
CA ARG A 318 -7.97 -2.25 9.23
C ARG A 318 -9.32 -2.59 8.60
N ASN A 319 -9.35 -3.38 7.54
CA ASN A 319 -10.53 -3.61 6.71
C ASN A 319 -11.33 -4.89 7.05
N GLY A 320 -11.07 -5.50 8.21
CA GLY A 320 -11.67 -6.79 8.57
C GLY A 320 -13.20 -6.78 8.62
N LEU A 321 -13.81 -5.63 8.91
CA LEU A 321 -15.26 -5.45 8.96
C LEU A 321 -15.81 -4.51 7.88
N GLY A 322 -14.96 -4.07 6.96
CA GLY A 322 -15.33 -3.08 5.96
C GLY A 322 -15.52 -1.66 6.53
N PRO A 323 -15.94 -0.67 5.70
CA PRO A 323 -16.20 0.70 6.13
C PRO A 323 -17.43 0.78 7.05
N ASN A 324 -17.57 1.87 7.81
CA ASN A 324 -18.75 2.15 8.61
C ASN A 324 -19.69 3.09 7.84
N GLU A 325 -20.95 2.73 7.73
CA GLU A 325 -21.96 3.53 7.03
C GLU A 325 -22.48 4.73 7.86
N MET A 326 -22.09 4.85 9.14
CA MET A 326 -22.47 5.91 10.08
C MET A 326 -24.00 6.04 10.35
N GLN A 327 -24.80 5.13 9.80
CA GLN A 327 -26.26 5.19 9.93
C GLN A 327 -26.75 4.97 11.37
N GLU A 328 -25.96 4.34 12.21
CA GLU A 328 -26.28 4.14 13.62
C GLU A 328 -26.52 5.48 14.36
N TYR A 329 -25.84 6.55 13.93
CA TYR A 329 -25.97 7.88 14.54
C TYR A 329 -27.24 8.63 14.12
N ALA A 330 -27.96 8.18 13.09
CA ALA A 330 -29.28 8.69 12.74
C ALA A 330 -30.39 8.20 13.70
N ALA A 331 -30.15 7.09 14.39
CA ALA A 331 -31.13 6.48 15.30
C ALA A 331 -30.97 6.99 16.73
N SER A 332 -32.04 6.83 17.54
CA SER A 332 -31.97 7.09 18.97
C SER A 332 -30.91 6.20 19.66
N PRO A 333 -30.12 6.71 20.60
CA PRO A 333 -30.30 8.00 21.27
C PRO A 333 -29.63 9.21 20.57
N TYR A 334 -28.94 9.02 19.46
CA TYR A 334 -28.12 10.06 18.84
C TYR A 334 -28.94 11.07 18.04
N ASP A 335 -29.98 10.60 17.31
CA ASP A 335 -30.96 11.37 16.55
C ASP A 335 -30.29 12.46 15.64
N GLN A 336 -29.12 12.14 15.05
CA GLN A 336 -28.40 13.07 14.20
C GLN A 336 -29.09 13.26 12.84
N SER A 337 -29.08 14.48 12.33
CA SER A 337 -29.71 14.82 11.05
C SER A 337 -28.99 14.17 9.85
N SER A 338 -29.70 14.05 8.74
CA SER A 338 -29.12 13.50 7.49
C SER A 338 -27.92 14.28 6.99
N SER A 339 -27.84 15.60 7.23
CA SER A 339 -26.69 16.42 6.88
C SER A 339 -25.46 16.07 7.73
N VAL A 340 -25.66 15.81 9.02
CA VAL A 340 -24.58 15.31 9.92
C VAL A 340 -24.11 13.95 9.45
N ILE A 341 -25.03 13.02 9.19
CA ILE A 341 -24.68 11.67 8.69
C ILE A 341 -23.88 11.78 7.38
N SER A 342 -24.29 12.64 6.45
CA SER A 342 -23.54 12.83 5.19
C SER A 342 -22.09 13.28 5.44
N THR A 343 -21.85 14.18 6.40
CA THR A 343 -20.50 14.61 6.76
C THR A 343 -19.71 13.48 7.43
N LEU A 344 -20.34 12.70 8.31
CA LEU A 344 -19.70 11.54 8.95
C LEU A 344 -19.32 10.47 7.94
N VAL A 345 -20.16 10.23 6.92
CA VAL A 345 -19.86 9.29 5.82
C VAL A 345 -18.68 9.80 4.99
N SER A 346 -18.65 11.09 4.62
CA SER A 346 -17.53 11.68 3.89
C SER A 346 -16.22 11.65 4.68
N GLY A 347 -16.28 11.73 6.01
CA GLY A 347 -15.13 11.66 6.91
C GLY A 347 -14.83 10.25 7.43
N ASN A 348 -15.41 9.21 6.85
CA ASN A 348 -15.32 7.83 7.35
C ASN A 348 -13.92 7.20 7.22
N TRP A 349 -13.06 7.79 6.42
CA TRP A 349 -11.66 7.40 6.32
C TRP A 349 -10.86 7.73 7.61
N CYS A 350 -11.27 8.73 8.37
CA CYS A 350 -10.56 9.24 9.54
C CYS A 350 -11.06 8.56 10.83
N ASN A 351 -10.28 7.70 11.43
CA ASN A 351 -10.53 7.00 12.71
C ASN A 351 -11.97 6.49 12.90
N PRO A 352 -12.62 5.78 11.98
CA PRO A 352 -13.96 5.27 12.23
C PRO A 352 -13.97 4.26 13.38
N THR A 353 -15.04 4.27 14.16
CA THR A 353 -15.27 3.30 15.23
C THR A 353 -15.74 1.94 14.68
N GLY A 354 -15.61 0.88 15.48
CA GLY A 354 -16.16 -0.44 15.15
C GLY A 354 -15.43 -1.16 14.03
N ARG A 355 -14.19 -0.79 13.71
CA ARG A 355 -13.39 -1.46 12.67
C ARG A 355 -12.50 -2.52 13.27
N GLY A 356 -12.19 -3.55 12.48
CA GLY A 356 -11.36 -4.68 12.88
C GLY A 356 -10.12 -4.83 12.01
N LEU A 357 -9.05 -5.43 12.57
CA LEU A 357 -7.92 -5.88 11.77
C LEU A 357 -8.41 -6.84 10.70
N GLY A 358 -7.85 -6.72 9.49
CA GLY A 358 -8.19 -7.60 8.37
C GLY A 358 -7.23 -8.79 8.22
N THR A 359 -7.15 -9.28 6.99
CA THR A 359 -6.27 -10.40 6.61
C THR A 359 -4.83 -10.12 7.01
N ARG A 360 -4.17 -11.09 7.65
CA ARG A 360 -2.74 -10.97 8.03
C ARG A 360 -1.88 -10.90 6.78
N PRO A 361 -0.73 -10.20 6.86
CA PRO A 361 0.20 -10.11 5.75
C PRO A 361 0.58 -11.49 5.22
N THR A 362 0.35 -11.70 3.93
CA THR A 362 0.64 -12.94 3.22
C THR A 362 0.83 -12.67 1.73
N ALA A 363 1.79 -13.36 1.13
CA ALA A 363 1.94 -13.44 -0.33
C ALA A 363 1.26 -14.68 -0.93
N ASP A 364 0.62 -15.51 -0.12
CA ASP A 364 -0.25 -16.60 -0.57
C ASP A 364 -1.69 -16.09 -0.67
N THR A 365 -1.97 -15.33 -1.73
CA THR A 365 -3.24 -14.63 -1.92
C THR A 365 -4.29 -15.49 -2.62
N GLY A 366 -3.85 -16.43 -3.48
CA GLY A 366 -4.72 -17.21 -4.35
C GLY A 366 -5.40 -16.39 -5.46
N VAL A 367 -5.07 -15.12 -5.62
CA VAL A 367 -5.62 -14.19 -6.61
C VAL A 367 -4.56 -13.82 -7.63
N PRO A 368 -4.82 -13.99 -8.94
CA PRO A 368 -3.88 -13.54 -9.98
C PRO A 368 -3.55 -12.05 -9.84
N LEU A 369 -2.29 -11.68 -10.09
CA LEU A 369 -1.76 -10.32 -10.02
C LEU A 369 -1.77 -9.65 -8.63
N LEU A 370 -2.46 -10.20 -7.64
CA LEU A 370 -2.37 -9.75 -6.26
C LEU A 370 -1.14 -10.40 -5.60
N ASP A 371 -0.07 -9.61 -5.46
CA ASP A 371 1.21 -10.10 -4.93
C ASP A 371 1.16 -10.34 -3.41
N ALA A 372 0.41 -9.52 -2.68
CA ALA A 372 0.27 -9.69 -1.23
C ALA A 372 -0.92 -8.91 -0.63
N TYR A 373 -1.45 -9.45 0.47
CA TYR A 373 -2.09 -8.66 1.51
C TYR A 373 -1.01 -8.17 2.46
N LEU A 374 -1.02 -6.89 2.80
CA LEU A 374 -0.05 -6.26 3.69
C LEU A 374 -0.77 -5.46 4.78
N TRP A 375 -0.10 -5.20 5.89
CA TRP A 375 -0.51 -4.16 6.82
C TRP A 375 0.36 -2.93 6.57
N VAL A 376 -0.12 -2.06 5.70
CA VAL A 376 0.60 -0.84 5.31
C VAL A 376 0.36 0.26 6.33
N LYS A 377 -0.90 0.63 6.59
CA LYS A 377 -1.21 1.47 7.74
C LYS A 377 -0.89 0.71 9.02
N THR A 378 -0.19 1.35 9.93
CA THR A 378 0.12 0.75 11.22
C THR A 378 -1.15 0.71 12.10
N PRO A 379 -1.69 -0.47 12.44
CA PRO A 379 -2.87 -0.55 13.30
C PRO A 379 -2.64 0.13 14.66
N GLY A 380 -3.62 0.90 15.10
CA GLY A 380 -3.53 1.65 16.35
C GLY A 380 -2.81 3.00 16.25
N GLN A 381 -2.35 3.41 15.07
CA GLN A 381 -1.91 4.78 14.83
C GLN A 381 -3.06 5.60 14.22
N SER A 382 -3.33 6.76 14.82
CA SER A 382 -4.35 7.71 14.41
C SER A 382 -4.17 8.18 12.96
N ASP A 383 -5.27 8.45 12.25
CA ASP A 383 -5.27 9.11 10.95
C ASP A 383 -5.12 10.63 11.09
N GLY A 384 -5.52 11.17 12.22
CA GLY A 384 -5.50 12.58 12.54
C GLY A 384 -6.45 12.92 13.68
N GLN A 385 -6.62 14.20 13.94
CA GLN A 385 -7.52 14.66 15.01
C GLN A 385 -8.99 14.48 14.70
N CYS A 386 -9.36 14.18 13.45
CA CYS A 386 -10.71 13.82 12.97
C CYS A 386 -11.82 14.66 13.58
N ASP A 387 -11.68 15.96 13.51
CA ASP A 387 -12.54 16.94 14.19
C ASP A 387 -13.42 17.75 13.22
N ALA A 388 -14.33 18.55 13.77
CA ALA A 388 -15.19 19.44 12.98
C ALA A 388 -14.41 20.63 12.42
N ALA A 389 -13.35 21.07 13.08
CA ALA A 389 -12.51 22.18 12.60
C ALA A 389 -11.76 21.79 11.31
N GLY A 390 -11.33 20.54 11.19
CA GLY A 390 -10.76 19.97 9.98
C GLY A 390 -11.79 19.53 8.94
N GLY A 391 -13.10 19.65 9.23
CA GLY A 391 -14.17 19.35 8.30
C GLY A 391 -14.56 17.88 8.19
N VAL A 392 -13.95 17.00 8.99
CA VAL A 392 -14.17 15.54 8.92
C VAL A 392 -15.31 15.06 9.80
N ARG A 393 -15.62 15.82 10.87
CA ARG A 393 -16.71 15.52 11.78
C ARG A 393 -17.77 16.62 11.78
N ALA A 394 -19.03 16.23 11.82
CA ALA A 394 -20.13 17.09 12.19
C ALA A 394 -20.90 16.42 13.30
N TRP A 395 -21.49 17.22 14.20
CA TRP A 395 -22.31 16.69 15.29
C TRP A 395 -23.28 17.74 15.81
N ASP A 396 -24.53 17.34 16.03
CA ASP A 396 -25.52 18.17 16.71
C ASP A 396 -25.53 17.86 18.21
N TYR A 397 -24.80 18.66 18.97
CA TYR A 397 -24.73 18.52 20.44
C TYR A 397 -26.04 18.85 21.15
N THR A 398 -27.04 19.41 20.46
CA THR A 398 -28.38 19.62 21.01
C THR A 398 -29.26 18.38 20.89
N ALA A 399 -29.02 17.56 19.86
CA ALA A 399 -29.69 16.27 19.70
C ALA A 399 -29.10 15.24 20.67
N TYR A 400 -27.77 15.18 20.80
CA TYR A 400 -27.08 14.26 21.71
C TYR A 400 -25.79 14.83 22.27
N THR A 401 -25.65 14.73 23.59
CA THR A 401 -24.40 15.02 24.30
C THR A 401 -24.30 14.22 25.57
N GLN A 402 -23.10 14.06 26.10
CA GLN A 402 -22.86 13.43 27.40
C GLN A 402 -22.36 14.47 28.41
N PRO A 403 -22.60 14.27 29.75
CA PRO A 403 -22.16 15.24 30.75
C PRO A 403 -20.64 15.50 30.81
N SER A 404 -19.86 14.54 30.33
CA SER A 404 -18.39 14.64 30.27
C SER A 404 -17.87 15.33 29.02
N TRP A 405 -18.74 15.60 28.03
CA TRP A 405 -18.34 16.20 26.76
C TRP A 405 -18.14 17.71 26.87
N PRO A 406 -17.36 18.32 25.95
CA PRO A 406 -17.13 19.76 25.97
C PRO A 406 -18.44 20.56 25.88
N ALA A 407 -18.53 21.62 26.69
CA ALA A 407 -19.73 22.47 26.74
C ALA A 407 -19.64 23.70 25.84
N THR A 408 -18.46 24.07 25.34
CA THR A 408 -18.25 25.25 24.50
C THR A 408 -18.07 24.88 23.04
N ALA A 409 -18.60 25.68 22.12
CA ALA A 409 -18.45 25.44 20.69
C ALA A 409 -16.98 25.33 20.24
N SER A 410 -16.09 26.12 20.84
CA SER A 410 -14.65 26.05 20.52
C SER A 410 -14.01 24.70 20.92
N ALA A 411 -14.39 24.11 22.05
CA ALA A 411 -13.90 22.81 22.46
C ALA A 411 -14.60 21.68 21.67
N GLN A 412 -15.89 21.84 21.37
CA GLN A 412 -16.65 20.90 20.54
C GLN A 412 -16.11 20.79 19.11
N SER A 413 -15.53 21.87 18.57
CA SER A 413 -14.96 21.84 17.21
C SER A 413 -13.68 20.98 17.08
N LEU A 414 -13.00 20.70 18.20
CA LEU A 414 -11.78 19.88 18.23
C LEU A 414 -12.04 18.44 18.74
N PHE A 415 -13.27 18.16 19.18
CA PHE A 415 -13.65 16.93 19.82
C PHE A 415 -14.25 15.94 18.82
N ASP A 416 -13.83 14.66 18.89
CA ASP A 416 -14.45 13.59 18.12
C ASP A 416 -15.58 12.92 18.95
N PRO A 417 -16.86 13.18 18.61
CA PRO A 417 -17.99 12.58 19.33
C PRO A 417 -18.10 11.06 19.13
N LEU A 418 -17.48 10.48 18.09
CA LEU A 418 -17.50 9.03 17.86
C LEU A 418 -16.63 8.28 18.88
N TRP A 419 -15.52 8.87 19.30
CA TRP A 419 -14.62 8.33 20.33
C TRP A 419 -14.85 8.95 21.70
N GLY A 420 -15.50 10.09 21.78
CA GLY A 420 -15.75 10.82 23.03
C GLY A 420 -14.51 11.47 23.62
N ILE A 421 -13.53 11.79 22.79
CA ILE A 421 -12.24 12.43 23.15
C ILE A 421 -11.76 13.36 22.01
N ASP A 422 -10.71 14.14 22.29
CA ASP A 422 -9.89 14.76 21.23
C ASP A 422 -8.98 13.68 20.68
N ASP A 423 -9.05 13.40 19.37
CA ASP A 423 -8.24 12.36 18.75
C ASP A 423 -6.74 12.70 18.76
N PRO A 424 -5.85 11.70 18.86
CA PRO A 424 -4.42 11.93 18.72
C PRO A 424 -4.06 12.43 17.31
N ALA A 425 -2.96 13.18 17.21
CA ALA A 425 -2.41 13.61 15.93
C ALA A 425 -2.11 12.41 15.00
N ALA A 426 -2.08 12.65 13.69
CA ALA A 426 -1.73 11.65 12.70
C ALA A 426 -0.42 10.92 13.05
N GLY A 427 -0.44 9.58 12.96
CA GLY A 427 0.69 8.72 13.30
C GLY A 427 0.93 8.49 14.80
N ALA A 428 0.25 9.22 15.70
CA ALA A 428 0.34 8.99 17.13
C ALA A 428 -0.47 7.75 17.54
N TRP A 429 -0.03 7.07 18.60
CA TRP A 429 -0.72 5.90 19.12
C TRP A 429 -2.10 6.28 19.70
N PHE A 430 -3.13 5.56 19.27
CA PHE A 430 -4.51 5.72 19.67
C PHE A 430 -5.00 4.48 20.45
N PRO A 431 -4.88 4.47 21.78
CA PRO A 431 -5.11 3.26 22.57
C PRO A 431 -6.48 2.62 22.42
N GLN A 432 -7.55 3.45 22.31
CA GLN A 432 -8.92 2.96 22.15
C GLN A 432 -9.10 2.29 20.79
N GLN A 433 -8.63 2.91 19.71
CA GLN A 433 -8.68 2.35 18.37
C GLN A 433 -7.84 1.08 18.26
N ALA A 434 -6.61 1.08 18.78
CA ALA A 434 -5.73 -0.09 18.78
C ALA A 434 -6.41 -1.32 19.42
N LEU A 435 -7.01 -1.12 20.57
CA LEU A 435 -7.70 -2.20 21.27
C LEU A 435 -8.95 -2.66 20.52
N GLN A 436 -9.76 -1.73 20.01
CA GLN A 436 -10.95 -2.06 19.25
C GLN A 436 -10.62 -2.83 17.97
N LEU A 437 -9.59 -2.40 17.20
CA LEU A 437 -9.13 -3.12 16.02
C LEU A 437 -8.74 -4.55 16.34
N ALA A 438 -8.01 -4.78 17.43
CA ALA A 438 -7.57 -6.10 17.85
C ALA A 438 -8.74 -6.99 18.32
N GLN A 439 -9.70 -6.42 19.07
CA GLN A 439 -10.88 -7.13 19.57
C GLN A 439 -11.83 -7.54 18.46
N LEU A 440 -11.97 -6.71 17.41
CA LEU A 440 -12.88 -6.89 16.29
C LEU A 440 -12.20 -7.49 15.05
N ALA A 441 -10.97 -8.00 15.19
CA ALA A 441 -10.23 -8.59 14.07
C ALA A 441 -11.03 -9.67 13.32
N ALA A 442 -11.06 -9.56 12.00
CA ALA A 442 -11.70 -10.55 11.13
C ALA A 442 -10.79 -10.86 9.92
N PRO A 443 -10.13 -12.01 9.91
CA PRO A 443 -10.21 -13.15 10.84
C PRO A 443 -9.75 -12.82 12.27
N ALA A 444 -10.36 -13.44 13.27
CA ALA A 444 -10.02 -13.20 14.67
C ALA A 444 -8.53 -13.45 14.96
N LEU A 445 -7.94 -12.65 15.88
CA LEU A 445 -6.60 -12.94 16.37
C LEU A 445 -6.61 -14.29 17.14
N PRO A 446 -5.53 -15.10 17.05
CA PRO A 446 -5.43 -16.29 17.87
C PRO A 446 -5.58 -15.88 19.34
N GLY A 447 -6.67 -16.35 19.98
CA GLY A 447 -6.84 -16.16 21.41
C GLY A 447 -5.86 -17.03 22.19
N LEU A 448 -5.42 -16.55 23.37
CA LEU A 448 -4.76 -17.38 24.36
C LEU A 448 -5.70 -18.44 24.91
#